data_e59e484a0904ac597d9af5f636cf2458
#
_entry.id   e59e484a0904ac597d9af5f636cf2458
#
_cell.length_a   1.000
_cell.length_b   1.000
_cell.length_c   1.000
_cell.angle_alpha   90.00
_cell.angle_beta   90.00
_cell.angle_gamma   90.00
#
_symmetry.space_group_name_H-M   'P 1'
#
loop_
_entity.id
_entity.type
_entity.pdbx_description
1 polymer ?
#
loop_
_entity_poly.entity_id
_entity_poly.type
_entity_poly.pdbx_seq_one_letter_code
_entity_poly.pdbx_strand_id
1 'polypeptide(L)'
;MSERSFDVIVIGGGHNGLTTANYLAMGALRVCVLERRHIIGGAAISEEFHPGFRNSIASYVVSLLRPEVVSELELEKYGYEPILLENSFYPDSNGDYLLLTGSEAHNQAQYAKFSNSDYEALKEYYGYVEKVGEIVASQWLKTPPPLSGAGVNDLLNTVQIGMDMLKLDKQEKHRMLQFFVGAPISIIDSWFDSAKVKAMIAASCTPANYASLHQPGAAMAMLHHAVGEVHGKKGAWGLVKGGMGSITKAMAASAQTKGVSIRTNSAVSRILVSDSSAIGVELESGEKIYAKAIAANTDPKTTFLKMLGEDHLPRRFARDISAIRQESASLRMNLALSGLPQFACLPSDGPGEHHRAGIMFVESVEHIEQAYRAARAGVPATPPFIDALIPSVVDDSLTDEPGTHVMSLLCKYMPYELSGGKDWDTEKERVSEDIINYLTKMIPNLREILVGYQCLTPLDLERDFGLPRGDICHGRLEPDQLFSARPHPDAAQYQTPMKGLYLCGSGAHPGGGVTGAPGRNAAKQILKNWKK
;
A
#
# COMPACT_ATOMS: atom_id res chain seq x y z
N MET A 1 15.90 -34.26 -19.85
CA MET A 1 15.23 -32.99 -19.49
C MET A 1 13.99 -33.33 -18.71
N SER A 2 13.90 -32.97 -17.42
CA SER A 2 12.66 -33.18 -16.66
C SER A 2 11.54 -32.42 -17.38
N GLU A 3 10.40 -33.06 -17.60
CA GLU A 3 9.23 -32.45 -18.19
C GLU A 3 8.86 -31.20 -17.38
N ARG A 4 8.83 -30.02 -18.01
CA ARG A 4 8.47 -28.78 -17.33
C ARG A 4 7.02 -28.88 -16.90
N SER A 5 6.79 -28.99 -15.59
CA SER A 5 5.43 -29.18 -15.06
C SER A 5 4.53 -27.98 -15.26
N PHE A 6 5.11 -26.75 -15.38
CA PHE A 6 4.36 -25.49 -15.54
C PHE A 6 4.91 -24.65 -16.70
N ASP A 7 4.07 -23.80 -17.25
CA ASP A 7 4.51 -22.79 -18.22
C ASP A 7 5.10 -21.57 -17.49
N VAL A 8 4.46 -21.13 -16.40
CA VAL A 8 4.94 -20.02 -15.57
C VAL A 8 4.85 -20.38 -14.09
N ILE A 9 5.92 -20.05 -13.35
CA ILE A 9 5.93 -20.02 -11.88
C ILE A 9 5.80 -18.57 -11.43
N VAL A 10 4.87 -18.32 -10.49
CA VAL A 10 4.73 -17.04 -9.80
C VAL A 10 5.32 -17.19 -8.40
N ILE A 11 6.34 -16.40 -8.06
CA ILE A 11 6.95 -16.38 -6.72
C ILE A 11 6.24 -15.34 -5.86
N GLY A 12 5.54 -15.81 -4.81
CA GLY A 12 4.78 -14.99 -3.87
C GLY A 12 3.29 -14.91 -4.19
N GLY A 13 2.46 -15.38 -3.25
CA GLY A 13 1.00 -15.41 -3.32
C GLY A 13 0.31 -14.14 -2.80
N GLY A 14 0.96 -12.97 -2.89
CA GLY A 14 0.34 -11.67 -2.61
C GLY A 14 -0.61 -11.25 -3.75
N HIS A 15 -1.38 -10.18 -3.53
CA HIS A 15 -2.41 -9.71 -4.46
C HIS A 15 -1.93 -9.55 -5.91
N ASN A 16 -0.73 -9.02 -6.15
CA ASN A 16 -0.20 -8.87 -7.51
C ASN A 16 0.21 -10.22 -8.13
N GLY A 17 0.78 -11.14 -7.34
CA GLY A 17 1.11 -12.49 -7.82
C GLY A 17 -0.15 -13.29 -8.19
N LEU A 18 -1.19 -13.23 -7.36
CA LEU A 18 -2.49 -13.85 -7.62
C LEU A 18 -3.19 -13.22 -8.84
N THR A 19 -3.09 -11.89 -9.00
CA THR A 19 -3.55 -11.20 -10.21
C THR A 19 -2.82 -11.72 -11.44
N THR A 20 -1.47 -11.79 -11.40
CA THR A 20 -0.66 -12.32 -12.50
C THR A 20 -1.09 -13.73 -12.87
N ALA A 21 -1.24 -14.61 -11.87
CA ALA A 21 -1.64 -16.00 -12.10
C ALA A 21 -3.01 -16.13 -12.78
N ASN A 22 -3.98 -15.33 -12.36
CA ASN A 22 -5.30 -15.27 -12.99
C ASN A 22 -5.22 -14.93 -14.48
N TYR A 23 -4.54 -13.81 -14.82
CA TYR A 23 -4.45 -13.36 -16.22
C TYR A 23 -3.66 -14.32 -17.11
N LEU A 24 -2.62 -14.97 -16.57
CA LEU A 24 -1.86 -15.99 -17.30
C LEU A 24 -2.70 -17.24 -17.55
N ALA A 25 -3.49 -17.68 -16.58
CA ALA A 25 -4.42 -18.80 -16.73
C ALA A 25 -5.56 -18.48 -17.71
N MET A 26 -6.08 -17.24 -17.72
CA MET A 26 -7.01 -16.77 -18.78
C MET A 26 -6.38 -16.82 -20.18
N GLY A 27 -5.05 -16.69 -20.26
CA GLY A 27 -4.26 -16.90 -21.48
C GLY A 27 -3.92 -18.38 -21.77
N ALA A 28 -4.57 -19.32 -21.08
CA ALA A 28 -4.41 -20.77 -21.23
C ALA A 28 -3.01 -21.30 -20.88
N LEU A 29 -2.25 -20.60 -20.01
CA LEU A 29 -0.97 -21.10 -19.50
C LEU A 29 -1.16 -21.91 -18.21
N ARG A 30 -0.34 -22.94 -18.02
CA ARG A 30 -0.26 -23.72 -16.78
C ARG A 30 0.57 -22.95 -15.76
N VAL A 31 -0.07 -22.47 -14.69
CA VAL A 31 0.53 -21.58 -13.71
C VAL A 31 0.62 -22.24 -12.33
N CYS A 32 1.76 -22.07 -11.66
CA CYS A 32 1.95 -22.41 -10.26
C CYS A 32 2.33 -21.17 -9.46
N VAL A 33 1.60 -20.89 -8.38
CA VAL A 33 1.94 -19.87 -7.39
C VAL A 33 2.62 -20.54 -6.21
N LEU A 34 3.77 -20.03 -5.79
CA LEU A 34 4.54 -20.51 -4.65
C LEU A 34 4.54 -19.43 -3.57
N GLU A 35 3.94 -19.75 -2.42
CA GLU A 35 3.86 -18.85 -1.27
C GLU A 35 4.65 -19.46 -0.09
N ARG A 36 5.51 -18.65 0.55
CA ARG A 36 6.36 -19.10 1.66
C ARG A 36 5.59 -19.35 2.94
N ARG A 37 4.54 -18.54 3.21
CA ARG A 37 3.70 -18.68 4.40
C ARG A 37 2.70 -19.82 4.25
N HIS A 38 2.10 -20.23 5.36
CA HIS A 38 0.98 -21.16 5.40
C HIS A 38 -0.32 -20.59 4.81
N ILE A 39 -0.39 -19.27 4.62
CA ILE A 39 -1.54 -18.51 4.11
C ILE A 39 -1.11 -17.63 2.95
N ILE A 40 -1.98 -17.51 1.95
CA ILE A 40 -1.82 -16.61 0.82
C ILE A 40 -2.22 -15.17 1.18
N GLY A 41 -1.72 -14.20 0.42
CA GLY A 41 -2.16 -12.81 0.49
C GLY A 41 -1.05 -11.79 0.68
N GLY A 42 0.14 -12.23 1.10
CA GLY A 42 1.26 -11.33 1.36
C GLY A 42 0.89 -10.27 2.40
N ALA A 43 1.06 -8.98 2.08
CA ALA A 43 0.67 -7.88 2.96
C ALA A 43 -0.85 -7.63 3.05
N ALA A 44 -1.67 -8.23 2.16
CA ALA A 44 -3.12 -8.14 2.17
C ALA A 44 -3.73 -9.43 2.72
N ILE A 45 -3.52 -9.68 4.01
CA ILE A 45 -4.08 -10.84 4.74
C ILE A 45 -4.91 -10.38 5.93
N SER A 46 -5.82 -11.26 6.36
CA SER A 46 -6.53 -11.16 7.63
C SER A 46 -6.33 -12.45 8.41
N GLU A 47 -5.94 -12.31 9.66
CA GLU A 47 -5.71 -13.44 10.57
C GLU A 47 -6.35 -13.13 11.94
N GLU A 48 -6.56 -14.17 12.72
CA GLU A 48 -6.87 -14.03 14.13
C GLU A 48 -5.58 -13.62 14.86
N PHE A 49 -5.58 -12.40 15.42
CA PHE A 49 -4.41 -11.83 16.10
C PHE A 49 -4.50 -11.95 17.63
N HIS A 50 -5.70 -12.18 18.13
CA HIS A 50 -6.02 -12.49 19.52
C HIS A 50 -7.24 -13.43 19.53
N PRO A 51 -7.38 -14.38 20.46
CA PRO A 51 -8.52 -15.30 20.50
C PRO A 51 -9.85 -14.59 20.39
N GLY A 52 -10.65 -14.92 19.36
CA GLY A 52 -11.92 -14.29 19.06
C GLY A 52 -11.84 -12.94 18.32
N PHE A 53 -10.65 -12.44 17.98
CA PHE A 53 -10.46 -11.16 17.28
C PHE A 53 -9.64 -11.33 16.01
N ARG A 54 -10.21 -10.97 14.87
CA ARG A 54 -9.61 -11.04 13.54
C ARG A 54 -9.46 -9.65 12.94
N ASN A 55 -8.40 -9.42 12.21
CA ASN A 55 -8.26 -8.17 11.44
C ASN A 55 -7.26 -8.33 10.28
N SER A 56 -7.25 -7.30 9.45
CA SER A 56 -6.19 -7.04 8.48
C SER A 56 -4.85 -6.82 9.20
N ILE A 57 -3.81 -7.52 8.77
CA ILE A 57 -2.54 -7.53 9.50
C ILE A 57 -1.61 -6.41 9.05
N ALA A 58 -1.31 -6.28 7.76
CA ALA A 58 -0.41 -5.24 7.25
C ALA A 58 -1.17 -4.17 6.48
N SER A 59 -1.75 -4.46 5.32
CA SER A 59 -2.68 -3.56 4.63
C SER A 59 -4.03 -3.54 5.35
N TYR A 60 -4.68 -2.39 5.48
CA TYR A 60 -5.85 -2.22 6.36
C TYR A 60 -7.05 -1.53 5.71
N VAL A 61 -6.87 -0.89 4.55
CA VAL A 61 -7.93 -0.23 3.77
C VAL A 61 -7.83 -0.58 2.31
N VAL A 62 -8.97 -0.60 1.62
CA VAL A 62 -9.05 -0.68 0.17
C VAL A 62 -9.41 0.70 -0.40
N SER A 63 -8.67 1.14 -1.40
CA SER A 63 -8.97 2.32 -2.20
C SER A 63 -8.41 2.19 -3.61
N LEU A 64 -7.31 1.47 -3.77
CA LEU A 64 -6.49 1.47 -4.98
C LEU A 64 -6.74 0.25 -5.88
N LEU A 65 -7.52 -0.74 -5.43
CA LEU A 65 -7.81 -1.94 -6.22
C LEU A 65 -8.55 -1.54 -7.50
N ARG A 66 -7.92 -1.86 -8.62
CA ARG A 66 -8.44 -1.39 -9.92
C ARG A 66 -9.78 -2.03 -10.25
N PRO A 67 -10.81 -1.24 -10.63
CA PRO A 67 -12.11 -1.77 -11.02
C PRO A 67 -12.03 -2.80 -12.15
N GLU A 68 -11.08 -2.60 -13.08
CA GLU A 68 -10.84 -3.54 -14.17
C GLU A 68 -10.35 -4.90 -13.63
N VAL A 69 -9.54 -4.92 -12.57
CA VAL A 69 -9.08 -6.18 -11.95
C VAL A 69 -10.25 -6.85 -11.21
N VAL A 70 -11.06 -6.07 -10.50
CA VAL A 70 -12.26 -6.59 -9.81
C VAL A 70 -13.21 -7.27 -10.81
N SER A 71 -13.55 -6.58 -11.88
CA SER A 71 -14.51 -7.07 -12.88
C SER A 71 -13.96 -8.20 -13.75
N GLU A 72 -12.72 -8.07 -14.28
CA GLU A 72 -12.09 -9.07 -15.16
C GLU A 72 -11.81 -10.40 -14.43
N LEU A 73 -11.57 -10.35 -13.10
CA LEU A 73 -11.37 -11.53 -12.25
C LEU A 73 -12.65 -11.99 -11.54
N GLU A 74 -13.77 -11.30 -11.72
CA GLU A 74 -15.08 -11.59 -11.09
C GLU A 74 -15.00 -11.67 -9.55
N LEU A 75 -14.22 -10.79 -8.89
CA LEU A 75 -13.86 -10.93 -7.47
C LEU A 75 -15.09 -10.94 -6.54
N GLU A 76 -16.13 -10.18 -6.87
CA GLU A 76 -17.38 -10.14 -6.07
C GLU A 76 -18.07 -11.51 -6.02
N LYS A 77 -18.01 -12.29 -7.10
CA LYS A 77 -18.51 -13.67 -7.16
C LYS A 77 -17.79 -14.61 -6.18
N TYR A 78 -16.55 -14.26 -5.81
CA TYR A 78 -15.72 -15.03 -4.89
C TYR A 78 -15.62 -14.41 -3.49
N GLY A 79 -16.52 -13.47 -3.16
CA GLY A 79 -16.66 -12.93 -1.81
C GLY A 79 -15.89 -11.62 -1.54
N TYR A 80 -15.46 -10.91 -2.58
CA TYR A 80 -14.99 -9.53 -2.40
C TYR A 80 -16.18 -8.60 -2.20
N GLU A 81 -16.30 -8.02 -1.00
CA GLU A 81 -17.38 -7.11 -0.61
C GLU A 81 -16.77 -5.87 0.05
N PRO A 82 -16.56 -4.77 -0.71
CA PRO A 82 -16.04 -3.54 -0.14
C PRO A 82 -17.14 -2.78 0.61
N ILE A 83 -16.77 -2.15 1.71
CA ILE A 83 -17.61 -1.29 2.56
C ILE A 83 -17.05 0.13 2.46
N LEU A 84 -17.86 1.08 1.97
CA LEU A 84 -17.42 2.46 1.80
C LEU A 84 -17.15 3.13 3.16
N LEU A 85 -16.02 3.78 3.30
CA LEU A 85 -15.64 4.59 4.44
C LEU A 85 -15.87 6.07 4.07
N GLU A 86 -16.98 6.63 4.52
CA GLU A 86 -17.38 7.99 4.13
C GLU A 86 -16.91 9.07 5.09
N ASN A 87 -16.57 8.69 6.32
CA ASN A 87 -16.28 9.63 7.40
C ASN A 87 -14.77 9.73 7.66
N SER A 88 -14.36 10.92 8.11
CA SER A 88 -13.00 11.17 8.60
C SER A 88 -13.06 11.91 9.93
N PHE A 89 -12.28 11.48 10.91
CA PHE A 89 -12.28 12.04 12.24
C PHE A 89 -10.86 12.42 12.69
N TYR A 90 -10.70 13.65 13.12
CA TYR A 90 -9.44 14.24 13.56
C TYR A 90 -9.59 14.77 14.99
N PRO A 91 -9.55 13.88 16.01
CA PRO A 91 -9.57 14.29 17.41
C PRO A 91 -8.29 15.06 17.75
N ASP A 92 -8.40 15.96 18.72
CA ASP A 92 -7.28 16.75 19.21
C ASP A 92 -7.12 16.54 20.73
N SER A 93 -5.89 16.63 21.24
CA SER A 93 -5.60 16.45 22.66
C SER A 93 -6.14 17.58 23.55
N ASN A 94 -6.48 18.75 22.96
CA ASN A 94 -7.09 19.88 23.65
C ASN A 94 -8.63 19.76 23.79
N GLY A 95 -9.24 18.69 23.27
CA GLY A 95 -10.68 18.46 23.29
C GLY A 95 -11.43 18.97 22.05
N ASP A 96 -10.75 19.59 21.08
CA ASP A 96 -11.33 19.95 19.80
C ASP A 96 -11.32 18.74 18.84
N TYR A 97 -12.15 18.82 17.81
CA TYR A 97 -12.18 17.81 16.74
C TYR A 97 -12.70 18.38 15.43
N LEU A 98 -12.33 17.69 14.34
CA LEU A 98 -12.93 17.83 13.03
C LEU A 98 -13.53 16.47 12.63
N LEU A 99 -14.84 16.40 12.45
CA LEU A 99 -15.54 15.22 11.96
C LEU A 99 -16.15 15.54 10.60
N LEU A 100 -15.71 14.85 9.57
CA LEU A 100 -16.25 14.96 8.22
C LEU A 100 -17.11 13.74 7.93
N THR A 101 -18.26 13.97 7.29
CA THR A 101 -19.24 12.93 6.97
C THR A 101 -19.67 13.07 5.50
N GLY A 102 -20.62 12.22 5.06
CA GLY A 102 -21.25 12.39 3.74
C GLY A 102 -22.11 13.65 3.60
N SER A 103 -22.35 14.41 4.67
CA SER A 103 -23.19 15.62 4.67
C SER A 103 -22.36 16.90 4.40
N GLU A 104 -22.58 17.55 3.27
CA GLU A 104 -21.90 18.81 2.93
C GLU A 104 -22.21 19.92 3.97
N ALA A 105 -23.46 20.07 4.39
CA ALA A 105 -23.84 21.08 5.38
C ALA A 105 -23.17 20.85 6.75
N HIS A 106 -23.03 19.57 7.17
CA HIS A 106 -22.28 19.21 8.36
C HIS A 106 -20.81 19.59 8.22
N ASN A 107 -20.19 19.23 7.11
CA ASN A 107 -18.77 19.50 6.84
C ASN A 107 -18.49 21.01 6.82
N GLN A 108 -19.34 21.80 6.18
CA GLN A 108 -19.22 23.25 6.21
C GLN A 108 -19.26 23.81 7.65
N ALA A 109 -20.20 23.33 8.49
CA ALA A 109 -20.28 23.73 9.88
C ALA A 109 -19.03 23.31 10.69
N GLN A 110 -18.46 22.14 10.41
CA GLN A 110 -17.22 21.70 11.06
C GLN A 110 -16.02 22.58 10.67
N TYR A 111 -15.84 22.89 9.38
CA TYR A 111 -14.77 23.78 8.93
C TYR A 111 -14.93 25.21 9.43
N ALA A 112 -16.17 25.71 9.53
CA ALA A 112 -16.46 27.06 10.05
C ALA A 112 -15.91 27.32 11.46
N LYS A 113 -15.68 26.26 12.25
CA LYS A 113 -15.02 26.37 13.57
C LYS A 113 -13.57 26.83 13.45
N PHE A 114 -12.92 26.57 12.31
CA PHE A 114 -11.49 26.80 12.11
C PHE A 114 -11.22 27.83 11.01
N SER A 115 -11.90 27.74 9.86
CA SER A 115 -11.73 28.66 8.73
C SER A 115 -12.82 28.46 7.67
N ASN A 116 -13.62 29.49 7.41
CA ASN A 116 -14.59 29.49 6.31
C ASN A 116 -13.90 29.59 4.94
N SER A 117 -12.80 30.37 4.84
CA SER A 117 -12.04 30.52 3.60
C SER A 117 -11.42 29.20 3.15
N ASP A 118 -10.90 28.41 4.09
CA ASP A 118 -10.30 27.13 3.77
C ASP A 118 -11.33 26.09 3.29
N TYR A 119 -12.59 26.19 3.75
CA TYR A 119 -13.65 25.31 3.26
C TYR A 119 -13.90 25.51 1.75
N GLU A 120 -13.94 26.77 1.29
CA GLU A 120 -14.10 27.05 -0.14
C GLU A 120 -12.83 26.66 -0.93
N ALA A 121 -11.65 26.92 -0.37
CA ALA A 121 -10.38 26.52 -0.97
C ALA A 121 -10.26 24.99 -1.12
N LEU A 122 -10.80 24.20 -0.19
CA LEU A 122 -10.81 22.74 -0.27
C LEU A 122 -11.55 22.20 -1.49
N LYS A 123 -12.67 22.82 -1.87
CA LYS A 123 -13.44 22.39 -3.05
C LYS A 123 -12.60 22.55 -4.33
N GLU A 124 -11.92 23.68 -4.45
CA GLU A 124 -11.03 23.91 -5.59
C GLU A 124 -9.81 23.00 -5.55
N TYR A 125 -9.18 22.84 -4.39
CA TYR A 125 -8.04 21.96 -4.18
C TYR A 125 -8.36 20.51 -4.58
N TYR A 126 -9.46 19.93 -4.08
CA TYR A 126 -9.85 18.56 -4.43
C TYR A 126 -10.20 18.42 -5.91
N GLY A 127 -10.78 19.43 -6.53
CA GLY A 127 -11.00 19.43 -7.99
C GLY A 127 -9.70 19.31 -8.79
N TYR A 128 -8.61 19.97 -8.35
CA TYR A 128 -7.28 19.80 -8.95
C TYR A 128 -6.68 18.44 -8.68
N VAL A 129 -6.75 17.98 -7.43
CA VAL A 129 -6.24 16.66 -7.01
C VAL A 129 -6.91 15.55 -7.81
N GLU A 130 -8.23 15.63 -8.02
CA GLU A 130 -9.00 14.68 -8.84
C GLU A 130 -8.52 14.67 -10.30
N LYS A 131 -8.43 15.82 -10.95
CA LYS A 131 -7.99 15.95 -12.35
C LYS A 131 -6.59 15.39 -12.56
N VAL A 132 -5.63 15.74 -11.70
CA VAL A 132 -4.26 15.24 -11.80
C VAL A 132 -4.22 13.74 -11.46
N GLY A 133 -5.00 13.31 -10.47
CA GLY A 133 -5.17 11.91 -10.09
C GLY A 133 -5.68 11.05 -11.24
N GLU A 134 -6.66 11.54 -12.02
CA GLU A 134 -7.18 10.84 -13.21
C GLU A 134 -6.09 10.62 -14.28
N ILE A 135 -5.25 11.63 -14.53
CA ILE A 135 -4.15 11.50 -15.49
C ILE A 135 -3.17 10.42 -15.01
N VAL A 136 -2.79 10.44 -13.73
CA VAL A 136 -1.89 9.46 -13.14
C VAL A 136 -2.53 8.06 -13.17
N ALA A 137 -3.80 7.93 -12.75
CA ALA A 137 -4.54 6.66 -12.74
C ALA A 137 -4.65 6.04 -14.13
N SER A 138 -4.83 6.87 -15.18
CA SER A 138 -4.90 6.41 -16.57
C SER A 138 -3.63 5.70 -17.06
N GLN A 139 -2.50 5.90 -16.37
CA GLN A 139 -1.23 5.26 -16.69
C GLN A 139 -1.00 3.95 -15.93
N TRP A 140 -1.74 3.69 -14.86
CA TRP A 140 -1.47 2.55 -13.98
C TRP A 140 -1.63 1.19 -14.65
N LEU A 141 -2.59 1.05 -15.58
CA LEU A 141 -2.82 -0.19 -16.32
C LEU A 141 -2.10 -0.24 -17.67
N LYS A 142 -1.14 0.67 -17.89
CA LYS A 142 -0.29 0.70 -19.09
C LYS A 142 1.15 0.33 -18.72
N THR A 143 1.83 -0.29 -19.66
CA THR A 143 3.29 -0.48 -19.54
C THR A 143 3.96 0.86 -19.74
N PRO A 144 4.84 1.32 -18.83
CA PRO A 144 5.53 2.59 -19.01
C PRO A 144 6.43 2.55 -20.26
N PRO A 145 6.57 3.67 -20.99
CA PRO A 145 7.40 3.70 -22.17
C PRO A 145 8.88 3.45 -21.80
N PRO A 146 9.67 2.76 -22.63
CA PRO A 146 11.09 2.62 -22.41
C PRO A 146 11.80 3.97 -22.57
N LEU A 147 12.89 4.19 -21.83
CA LEU A 147 13.69 5.42 -21.96
C LEU A 147 14.56 5.41 -23.24
N SER A 148 14.75 4.25 -23.85
CA SER A 148 15.47 4.09 -25.12
C SER A 148 14.85 2.96 -25.94
N GLY A 149 14.96 3.03 -27.28
CA GLY A 149 14.47 1.98 -28.17
C GLY A 149 12.93 1.84 -28.22
N ALA A 150 12.20 2.96 -28.08
CA ALA A 150 10.75 2.98 -28.11
C ALA A 150 10.18 2.41 -29.41
N GLY A 151 9.24 1.45 -29.29
CA GLY A 151 8.45 0.97 -30.41
C GLY A 151 7.27 1.89 -30.73
N VAL A 152 6.57 1.62 -31.84
CA VAL A 152 5.42 2.43 -32.27
C VAL A 152 4.33 2.54 -31.18
N ASN A 153 4.04 1.46 -30.46
CA ASN A 153 3.05 1.46 -29.40
C ASN A 153 3.51 2.28 -28.17
N ASP A 154 4.81 2.30 -27.87
CA ASP A 154 5.39 3.10 -26.80
C ASP A 154 5.31 4.59 -27.14
N LEU A 155 5.55 4.93 -28.43
CA LEU A 155 5.38 6.28 -28.95
C LEU A 155 3.92 6.74 -28.86
N LEU A 156 2.95 5.88 -29.23
CA LEU A 156 1.52 6.18 -29.12
C LEU A 156 1.10 6.43 -27.66
N ASN A 157 1.59 5.63 -26.71
CA ASN A 157 1.33 5.86 -25.29
C ASN A 157 1.90 7.20 -24.80
N THR A 158 3.12 7.55 -25.22
CA THR A 158 3.76 8.82 -24.89
C THR A 158 2.97 10.01 -25.47
N VAL A 159 2.53 9.87 -26.73
CA VAL A 159 1.67 10.87 -27.39
C VAL A 159 0.33 11.03 -26.65
N GLN A 160 -0.28 9.93 -26.20
CA GLN A 160 -1.53 9.98 -25.44
C GLN A 160 -1.35 10.73 -24.11
N ILE A 161 -0.27 10.48 -23.37
CA ILE A 161 0.05 11.25 -22.15
C ILE A 161 0.20 12.75 -22.49
N GLY A 162 0.94 13.05 -23.55
CA GLY A 162 1.10 14.44 -24.03
C GLY A 162 -0.24 15.09 -24.40
N MET A 163 -1.14 14.35 -25.06
CA MET A 163 -2.48 14.83 -25.42
C MET A 163 -3.34 15.06 -24.17
N ASP A 164 -3.28 14.19 -23.17
CA ASP A 164 -4.02 14.38 -21.91
C ASP A 164 -3.48 15.62 -21.16
N MET A 165 -2.17 15.84 -21.18
CA MET A 165 -1.56 17.08 -20.65
C MET A 165 -1.96 18.33 -21.45
N LEU A 166 -2.19 18.24 -22.77
CA LEU A 166 -2.62 19.38 -23.58
C LEU A 166 -4.05 19.84 -23.26
N LYS A 167 -4.90 18.96 -22.74
CA LYS A 167 -6.26 19.29 -22.29
C LYS A 167 -6.28 20.21 -21.06
N LEU A 168 -5.19 20.22 -20.28
CA LEU A 168 -5.03 21.08 -19.12
C LEU A 168 -4.77 22.52 -19.54
N ASP A 169 -5.35 23.47 -18.82
CA ASP A 169 -5.02 24.88 -18.96
C ASP A 169 -3.62 25.20 -18.40
N LYS A 170 -3.19 26.46 -18.50
CA LYS A 170 -1.87 26.90 -18.02
C LYS A 170 -1.71 26.72 -16.50
N GLN A 171 -2.76 27.01 -15.75
CA GLN A 171 -2.74 26.95 -14.28
C GLN A 171 -2.76 25.47 -13.81
N GLU A 172 -3.57 24.64 -14.44
CA GLU A 172 -3.62 23.21 -14.19
C GLU A 172 -2.28 22.52 -14.47
N LYS A 173 -1.60 22.88 -15.57
CA LYS A 173 -0.23 22.39 -15.88
C LYS A 173 0.77 22.82 -14.81
N HIS A 174 0.69 24.07 -14.34
CA HIS A 174 1.55 24.55 -13.27
C HIS A 174 1.30 23.78 -11.96
N ARG A 175 0.03 23.59 -11.58
CA ARG A 175 -0.35 22.81 -10.39
C ARG A 175 0.10 21.35 -10.50
N MET A 176 -0.10 20.72 -11.65
CA MET A 176 0.38 19.36 -11.87
C MET A 176 1.89 19.25 -11.66
N LEU A 177 2.67 20.21 -12.18
CA LEU A 177 4.11 20.23 -11.97
C LEU A 177 4.47 20.36 -10.48
N GLN A 178 3.71 21.15 -9.71
CA GLN A 178 3.91 21.25 -8.26
C GLN A 178 3.73 19.88 -7.55
N PHE A 179 2.75 19.05 -7.94
CA PHE A 179 2.61 17.71 -7.39
C PHE A 179 3.77 16.79 -7.75
N PHE A 180 4.35 16.90 -8.94
CA PHE A 180 5.45 16.03 -9.37
C PHE A 180 6.80 16.39 -8.75
N VAL A 181 7.11 17.68 -8.61
CA VAL A 181 8.44 18.12 -8.15
C VAL A 181 8.44 18.94 -6.87
N GLY A 182 7.28 19.34 -6.38
CA GLY A 182 7.14 20.22 -5.21
C GLY A 182 7.26 19.48 -3.88
N ALA A 183 7.41 20.26 -2.82
CA ALA A 183 7.28 19.80 -1.46
C ALA A 183 5.79 19.88 -1.02
N PRO A 184 5.25 18.90 -0.29
CA PRO A 184 3.86 18.93 0.21
C PRO A 184 3.51 20.24 0.91
N ILE A 185 4.36 20.73 1.81
CA ILE A 185 4.11 21.93 2.59
C ILE A 185 3.92 23.18 1.71
N SER A 186 4.67 23.30 0.61
CA SER A 186 4.54 24.44 -0.30
C SER A 186 3.18 24.49 -0.99
N ILE A 187 2.62 23.29 -1.30
CA ILE A 187 1.26 23.19 -1.83
C ILE A 187 0.26 23.55 -0.74
N ILE A 188 0.37 22.94 0.44
CA ILE A 188 -0.54 23.14 1.58
C ILE A 188 -0.62 24.64 1.95
N ASP A 189 0.54 25.30 2.09
CA ASP A 189 0.61 26.71 2.45
C ASP A 189 0.07 27.65 1.37
N SER A 190 0.08 27.23 0.11
CA SER A 190 -0.49 28.03 -1.00
C SER A 190 -2.02 27.97 -1.08
N TRP A 191 -2.65 27.02 -0.38
CA TRP A 191 -4.09 26.81 -0.42
C TRP A 191 -4.81 27.15 0.88
N PHE A 192 -4.20 26.93 2.05
CA PHE A 192 -4.87 26.93 3.33
C PHE A 192 -4.18 27.87 4.33
N ASP A 193 -5.00 28.46 5.22
CA ASP A 193 -4.52 29.36 6.29
C ASP A 193 -4.59 28.68 7.66
N SER A 194 -5.66 27.93 7.93
CA SER A 194 -5.90 27.28 9.22
C SER A 194 -4.91 26.17 9.52
N ALA A 195 -4.27 26.22 10.69
CA ALA A 195 -3.36 25.19 11.14
C ALA A 195 -4.02 23.79 11.22
N LYS A 196 -5.31 23.72 11.61
CA LYS A 196 -6.06 22.45 11.67
C LYS A 196 -6.30 21.86 10.29
N VAL A 197 -6.70 22.69 9.32
CA VAL A 197 -6.91 22.24 7.92
C VAL A 197 -5.58 21.82 7.29
N LYS A 198 -4.51 22.58 7.51
CA LYS A 198 -3.16 22.22 7.05
C LYS A 198 -2.70 20.87 7.62
N ALA A 199 -2.92 20.60 8.91
CA ALA A 199 -2.57 19.33 9.53
C ALA A 199 -3.36 18.17 8.93
N MET A 200 -4.66 18.35 8.68
CA MET A 200 -5.53 17.37 8.03
C MET A 200 -5.01 16.99 6.63
N ILE A 201 -4.70 17.99 5.81
CA ILE A 201 -4.17 17.74 4.45
C ILE A 201 -2.77 17.13 4.52
N ALA A 202 -1.90 17.61 5.42
CA ALA A 202 -0.56 17.06 5.62
C ALA A 202 -0.58 15.58 6.02
N ALA A 203 -1.54 15.16 6.85
CA ALA A 203 -1.72 13.77 7.23
C ALA A 203 -1.94 12.86 6.02
N SER A 204 -2.65 13.33 5.00
CA SER A 204 -2.89 12.59 3.75
C SER A 204 -1.68 12.57 2.79
N CYS A 205 -0.64 13.37 3.06
CA CYS A 205 0.56 13.43 2.22
C CYS A 205 1.58 12.31 2.49
N THR A 206 1.34 11.48 3.49
CA THR A 206 2.32 10.52 4.01
C THR A 206 1.92 9.04 3.84
N PRO A 207 1.13 8.64 2.83
CA PRO A 207 0.77 7.24 2.69
C PRO A 207 2.01 6.42 2.35
N ALA A 208 2.48 5.64 3.33
CA ALA A 208 3.59 4.71 3.14
C ALA A 208 4.85 5.31 2.48
N ASN A 209 5.07 6.62 2.61
CA ASN A 209 6.23 7.32 2.08
C ASN A 209 7.07 7.89 3.23
N TYR A 210 8.35 7.52 3.28
CA TYR A 210 9.29 7.98 4.28
C TYR A 210 9.98 9.27 3.82
N ALA A 211 9.22 10.35 3.77
CA ALA A 211 9.68 11.66 3.33
C ALA A 211 9.18 12.79 4.25
N SER A 212 9.97 13.86 4.38
CA SER A 212 9.55 15.10 5.03
C SER A 212 8.49 15.82 4.18
N LEU A 213 7.58 16.54 4.83
CA LEU A 213 6.66 17.44 4.16
C LEU A 213 7.39 18.59 3.42
N HIS A 214 8.64 18.87 3.79
CA HIS A 214 9.49 19.87 3.14
C HIS A 214 10.36 19.30 2.00
N GLN A 215 10.28 17.98 1.72
CA GLN A 215 11.12 17.35 0.70
C GLN A 215 10.53 17.59 -0.70
N PRO A 216 11.30 18.18 -1.64
CA PRO A 216 10.90 18.26 -3.05
C PRO A 216 10.64 16.87 -3.65
N GLY A 217 9.61 16.74 -4.48
CA GLY A 217 9.18 15.48 -5.09
C GLY A 217 8.29 14.61 -4.20
N ALA A 218 8.20 14.88 -2.89
CA ALA A 218 7.34 14.12 -1.98
C ALA A 218 5.84 14.43 -2.19
N ALA A 219 5.49 15.53 -2.86
CA ALA A 219 4.11 15.89 -3.11
C ALA A 219 3.37 14.90 -4.04
N MET A 220 4.07 14.06 -4.79
CA MET A 220 3.46 12.94 -5.54
C MET A 220 2.63 12.01 -4.64
N ALA A 221 3.02 11.84 -3.38
CA ALA A 221 2.28 11.02 -2.43
C ALA A 221 0.86 11.55 -2.14
N MET A 222 0.63 12.86 -2.31
CA MET A 222 -0.71 13.48 -2.17
C MET A 222 -1.70 12.93 -3.21
N LEU A 223 -1.22 12.54 -4.38
CA LEU A 223 -2.04 11.99 -5.45
C LEU A 223 -2.41 10.51 -5.21
N HIS A 224 -1.71 9.82 -4.32
CA HIS A 224 -1.93 8.40 -4.06
C HIS A 224 -3.39 8.10 -3.67
N HIS A 225 -4.00 8.96 -2.89
CA HIS A 225 -5.40 8.82 -2.48
C HIS A 225 -6.39 9.20 -3.59
N ALA A 226 -6.02 10.15 -4.45
CA ALA A 226 -6.90 10.64 -5.52
C ALA A 226 -7.08 9.64 -6.67
N VAL A 227 -6.13 8.69 -6.84
CA VAL A 227 -6.19 7.69 -7.90
C VAL A 227 -7.04 6.46 -7.56
N GLY A 228 -7.52 6.38 -6.30
CA GLY A 228 -8.34 5.27 -5.81
C GLY A 228 -9.81 5.40 -6.18
N GLU A 229 -10.52 4.28 -6.07
CA GLU A 229 -11.96 4.21 -6.30
C GLU A 229 -12.58 3.07 -5.50
N VAL A 230 -13.71 3.32 -4.84
CA VAL A 230 -14.53 2.30 -4.18
C VAL A 230 -15.99 2.52 -4.59
N HIS A 231 -16.66 1.50 -5.10
CA HIS A 231 -18.04 1.57 -5.60
C HIS A 231 -18.30 2.73 -6.58
N GLY A 232 -17.36 3.01 -7.49
CA GLY A 232 -17.48 4.11 -8.46
C GLY A 232 -17.22 5.50 -7.88
N LYS A 233 -16.96 5.62 -6.57
CA LYS A 233 -16.64 6.90 -5.90
C LYS A 233 -15.14 7.11 -5.92
N LYS A 234 -14.66 8.04 -6.73
CA LYS A 234 -13.24 8.39 -6.85
C LYS A 234 -12.70 9.01 -5.57
N GLY A 235 -11.45 8.73 -5.25
CA GLY A 235 -10.78 9.19 -4.04
C GLY A 235 -11.33 8.58 -2.74
N ALA A 236 -12.32 7.69 -2.83
CA ALA A 236 -12.92 7.07 -1.67
C ALA A 236 -12.05 5.94 -1.11
N TRP A 237 -12.20 5.75 0.18
CA TRP A 237 -11.60 4.66 0.94
C TRP A 237 -12.68 3.68 1.36
N GLY A 238 -12.28 2.45 1.59
CA GLY A 238 -13.18 1.41 2.06
C GLY A 238 -12.49 0.41 2.96
N LEU A 239 -13.32 -0.32 3.67
CA LEU A 239 -12.97 -1.57 4.31
C LEU A 239 -13.38 -2.74 3.41
N VAL A 240 -12.99 -3.92 3.74
CA VAL A 240 -13.45 -5.15 3.06
C VAL A 240 -14.01 -6.07 4.13
N LYS A 241 -15.20 -6.59 3.90
CA LYS A 241 -15.83 -7.54 4.81
C LYS A 241 -14.92 -8.76 5.03
N GLY A 242 -14.65 -9.08 6.31
CA GLY A 242 -13.64 -10.08 6.70
C GLY A 242 -12.19 -9.58 6.57
N GLY A 243 -12.01 -8.27 6.36
CA GLY A 243 -10.70 -7.60 6.22
C GLY A 243 -10.05 -7.79 4.85
N MET A 244 -8.85 -7.22 4.67
CA MET A 244 -8.12 -7.19 3.40
C MET A 244 -7.79 -8.57 2.83
N GLY A 245 -7.71 -9.58 3.70
CA GLY A 245 -7.49 -10.98 3.28
C GLY A 245 -8.61 -11.53 2.40
N SER A 246 -9.81 -10.98 2.46
CA SER A 246 -10.92 -11.38 1.58
C SER A 246 -10.65 -11.06 0.12
N ILE A 247 -9.90 -9.98 -0.19
CA ILE A 247 -9.45 -9.67 -1.56
C ILE A 247 -8.60 -10.82 -2.12
N THR A 248 -7.59 -11.22 -1.38
CA THR A 248 -6.64 -12.24 -1.85
C THR A 248 -7.23 -13.64 -1.84
N LYS A 249 -8.15 -13.94 -0.92
CA LYS A 249 -8.96 -15.16 -0.94
C LYS A 249 -9.84 -15.22 -2.20
N ALA A 250 -10.51 -14.11 -2.54
CA ALA A 250 -11.30 -14.02 -3.78
C ALA A 250 -10.43 -14.18 -5.03
N MET A 251 -9.25 -13.53 -5.08
CA MET A 251 -8.30 -13.70 -6.18
C MET A 251 -7.80 -15.14 -6.32
N ALA A 252 -7.52 -15.82 -5.21
CA ALA A 252 -7.07 -17.21 -5.22
C ALA A 252 -8.18 -18.16 -5.67
N ALA A 253 -9.41 -17.99 -5.18
CA ALA A 253 -10.55 -18.77 -5.60
C ALA A 253 -10.81 -18.61 -7.12
N SER A 254 -10.77 -17.37 -7.61
CA SER A 254 -10.85 -17.07 -9.04
C SER A 254 -9.72 -17.74 -9.85
N ALA A 255 -8.48 -17.76 -9.34
CA ALA A 255 -7.35 -18.40 -10.00
C ALA A 255 -7.48 -19.94 -10.04
N GLN A 256 -7.92 -20.54 -8.93
CA GLN A 256 -8.11 -21.98 -8.83
C GLN A 256 -9.20 -22.50 -9.80
N THR A 257 -10.29 -21.76 -10.00
CA THR A 257 -11.32 -22.13 -11.00
C THR A 257 -10.79 -22.11 -12.45
N LYS A 258 -9.67 -21.42 -12.68
CA LYS A 258 -8.97 -21.37 -13.97
C LYS A 258 -7.80 -22.38 -14.05
N GLY A 259 -7.68 -23.28 -13.07
CA GLY A 259 -6.66 -24.34 -13.05
C GLY A 259 -5.29 -23.92 -12.53
N VAL A 260 -5.17 -22.77 -11.86
CA VAL A 260 -3.92 -22.36 -11.21
C VAL A 260 -3.62 -23.24 -10.01
N SER A 261 -2.42 -23.80 -9.94
CA SER A 261 -1.91 -24.49 -8.76
C SER A 261 -1.36 -23.46 -7.76
N ILE A 262 -1.85 -23.49 -6.52
CA ILE A 262 -1.36 -22.62 -5.44
C ILE A 262 -0.76 -23.51 -4.34
N ARG A 263 0.52 -23.28 -4.02
CA ARG A 263 1.26 -24.04 -3.01
C ARG A 263 1.73 -23.06 -1.93
N THR A 264 1.19 -23.22 -0.74
CA THR A 264 1.68 -22.59 0.50
C THR A 264 2.83 -23.39 1.12
N ASN A 265 3.50 -22.85 2.16
CA ASN A 265 4.69 -23.45 2.77
C ASN A 265 5.76 -23.84 1.72
N SER A 266 5.90 -23.02 0.68
CA SER A 266 6.74 -23.27 -0.49
C SER A 266 7.69 -22.10 -0.72
N ALA A 267 8.54 -21.82 0.27
CA ALA A 267 9.52 -20.75 0.22
C ALA A 267 10.56 -21.01 -0.88
N VAL A 268 10.68 -20.07 -1.82
CA VAL A 268 11.68 -20.12 -2.88
C VAL A 268 13.00 -19.57 -2.35
N SER A 269 14.06 -20.40 -2.39
CA SER A 269 15.40 -20.01 -1.97
C SER A 269 16.21 -19.36 -3.11
N ARG A 270 16.06 -19.87 -4.34
CA ARG A 270 16.77 -19.32 -5.51
C ARG A 270 16.06 -19.55 -6.83
N ILE A 271 16.41 -18.73 -7.82
CA ILE A 271 16.03 -18.88 -9.23
C ILE A 271 17.10 -19.69 -9.94
N LEU A 272 16.68 -20.76 -10.62
CA LEU A 272 17.57 -21.62 -11.38
C LEU A 272 17.86 -21.01 -12.74
N VAL A 273 19.16 -20.93 -13.10
CA VAL A 273 19.62 -20.34 -14.37
C VAL A 273 20.36 -21.39 -15.20
N SER A 274 20.07 -21.43 -16.50
CA SER A 274 20.85 -22.16 -17.51
C SER A 274 20.86 -21.35 -18.79
N ASP A 275 22.01 -21.32 -19.47
CA ASP A 275 22.19 -20.62 -20.76
C ASP A 275 21.64 -19.19 -20.75
N SER A 276 22.00 -18.42 -19.70
CA SER A 276 21.55 -17.04 -19.49
C SER A 276 20.01 -16.87 -19.46
N SER A 277 19.29 -17.91 -19.04
CA SER A 277 17.84 -17.91 -18.93
C SER A 277 17.40 -18.47 -17.58
N ALA A 278 16.38 -17.88 -16.96
CA ALA A 278 15.70 -18.44 -15.81
C ALA A 278 14.85 -19.64 -16.27
N ILE A 279 15.09 -20.82 -15.67
CA ILE A 279 14.47 -22.09 -16.09
C ILE A 279 13.60 -22.74 -15.02
N GLY A 280 13.57 -22.21 -13.82
CA GLY A 280 12.84 -22.77 -12.68
C GLY A 280 13.24 -22.10 -11.38
N VAL A 281 12.79 -22.70 -10.29
CA VAL A 281 13.12 -22.28 -8.93
C VAL A 281 13.53 -23.47 -8.08
N GLU A 282 14.28 -23.23 -7.00
CA GLU A 282 14.55 -24.18 -5.95
C GLU A 282 13.92 -23.66 -4.68
N LEU A 283 13.18 -24.53 -3.99
CA LEU A 283 12.59 -24.24 -2.69
C LEU A 283 13.64 -24.41 -1.57
N GLU A 284 13.37 -23.86 -0.40
CA GLU A 284 14.20 -24.09 0.81
C GLU A 284 14.24 -25.57 1.18
N SER A 285 13.22 -26.35 0.82
CA SER A 285 13.21 -27.82 0.97
C SER A 285 14.17 -28.56 0.05
N GLY A 286 14.81 -27.89 -0.92
CA GLY A 286 15.64 -28.49 -1.97
C GLY A 286 14.86 -28.98 -3.20
N GLU A 287 13.52 -28.94 -3.19
CA GLU A 287 12.70 -29.26 -4.37
C GLU A 287 12.96 -28.28 -5.51
N LYS A 288 13.17 -28.80 -6.71
CA LYS A 288 13.33 -28.00 -7.92
C LYS A 288 12.11 -28.09 -8.81
N ILE A 289 11.56 -26.94 -9.16
CA ILE A 289 10.38 -26.83 -10.02
C ILE A 289 10.76 -26.04 -11.27
N TYR A 290 10.50 -26.61 -12.44
CA TYR A 290 10.90 -26.05 -13.73
C TYR A 290 9.73 -25.39 -14.45
N ALA A 291 10.00 -24.26 -15.12
CA ALA A 291 9.06 -23.55 -15.97
C ALA A 291 9.76 -22.84 -17.12
N LYS A 292 8.98 -22.36 -18.10
CA LYS A 292 9.51 -21.57 -19.22
C LYS A 292 9.72 -20.09 -18.84
N ALA A 293 8.93 -19.59 -17.87
CA ALA A 293 9.06 -18.25 -17.33
C ALA A 293 8.78 -18.21 -15.83
N ILE A 294 9.32 -17.17 -15.17
CA ILE A 294 9.17 -16.90 -13.75
C ILE A 294 8.69 -15.47 -13.60
N ALA A 295 7.61 -15.26 -12.84
CA ALA A 295 7.09 -13.96 -12.46
C ALA A 295 7.33 -13.75 -10.96
N ALA A 296 8.22 -12.84 -10.59
CA ALA A 296 8.54 -12.55 -9.19
C ALA A 296 7.64 -11.44 -8.64
N ASN A 297 6.86 -11.79 -7.63
CA ASN A 297 6.08 -10.85 -6.83
C ASN A 297 6.82 -10.38 -5.55
N THR A 298 8.05 -10.83 -5.36
CA THR A 298 8.96 -10.34 -4.34
C THR A 298 9.53 -8.97 -4.73
N ASP A 299 10.07 -8.26 -3.75
CA ASP A 299 10.71 -6.97 -4.03
C ASP A 299 11.95 -7.14 -4.93
N PRO A 300 12.39 -6.05 -5.60
CA PRO A 300 13.51 -6.13 -6.53
C PRO A 300 14.83 -6.59 -5.90
N LYS A 301 15.18 -6.15 -4.67
CA LYS A 301 16.43 -6.57 -4.03
C LYS A 301 16.41 -8.05 -3.69
N THR A 302 15.29 -8.54 -3.17
CA THR A 302 15.10 -9.97 -2.89
C THR A 302 15.17 -10.78 -4.18
N THR A 303 14.47 -10.34 -5.22
CA THR A 303 14.46 -11.03 -6.53
C THR A 303 15.84 -11.11 -7.14
N PHE A 304 16.53 -9.96 -7.27
CA PHE A 304 17.75 -9.88 -8.05
C PHE A 304 19.01 -10.21 -7.25
N LEU A 305 19.12 -9.69 -6.02
CA LEU A 305 20.37 -9.82 -5.26
C LEU A 305 20.40 -11.09 -4.40
N LYS A 306 19.22 -11.56 -3.89
CA LYS A 306 19.16 -12.76 -3.05
C LYS A 306 18.82 -14.02 -3.85
N MET A 307 17.69 -14.00 -4.60
CA MET A 307 17.19 -15.23 -5.26
C MET A 307 17.91 -15.52 -6.60
N LEU A 308 18.20 -14.51 -7.41
CA LEU A 308 18.91 -14.70 -8.68
C LEU A 308 20.43 -14.75 -8.49
N GLY A 309 20.96 -13.85 -7.67
CA GLY A 309 22.39 -13.64 -7.44
C GLY A 309 23.02 -12.62 -8.38
N GLU A 310 23.93 -11.80 -7.83
CA GLU A 310 24.54 -10.69 -8.54
C GLU A 310 25.40 -11.14 -9.73
N ASP A 311 25.99 -12.34 -9.68
CA ASP A 311 26.83 -12.92 -10.72
C ASP A 311 26.07 -13.15 -12.05
N HIS A 312 24.74 -13.20 -12.00
CA HIS A 312 23.87 -13.34 -13.17
C HIS A 312 23.41 -12.01 -13.75
N LEU A 313 23.88 -10.88 -13.20
CA LEU A 313 23.42 -9.53 -13.56
C LEU A 313 24.55 -8.65 -14.10
N PRO A 314 24.24 -7.70 -14.99
CA PRO A 314 25.19 -6.63 -15.30
C PRO A 314 25.55 -5.86 -14.02
N ARG A 315 26.85 -5.63 -13.77
CA ARG A 315 27.34 -4.97 -12.55
C ARG A 315 26.65 -3.62 -12.25
N ARG A 316 26.39 -2.82 -13.30
CA ARG A 316 25.69 -1.55 -13.17
C ARG A 316 24.26 -1.76 -12.67
N PHE A 317 23.55 -2.71 -13.26
CA PHE A 317 22.17 -3.04 -12.86
C PHE A 317 22.12 -3.51 -11.40
N ALA A 318 22.97 -4.43 -10.98
CA ALA A 318 23.03 -4.92 -9.59
C ALA A 318 23.28 -3.78 -8.59
N ARG A 319 24.24 -2.89 -8.90
CA ARG A 319 24.53 -1.72 -8.08
C ARG A 319 23.31 -0.78 -7.98
N ASP A 320 22.65 -0.50 -9.10
CA ASP A 320 21.52 0.43 -9.14
C ASP A 320 20.30 -0.18 -8.40
N ILE A 321 20.06 -1.51 -8.49
CA ILE A 321 19.07 -2.23 -7.67
C ILE A 321 19.42 -2.14 -6.17
N SER A 322 20.68 -2.32 -5.80
CA SER A 322 21.09 -2.22 -4.38
C SER A 322 20.86 -0.84 -3.80
N ALA A 323 20.92 0.21 -4.63
CA ALA A 323 20.72 1.61 -4.24
C ALA A 323 19.24 2.03 -4.14
N ILE A 324 18.28 1.19 -4.52
CA ILE A 324 16.84 1.49 -4.35
C ILE A 324 16.57 1.85 -2.88
N ARG A 325 15.92 3.00 -2.66
CA ARG A 325 15.48 3.41 -1.33
C ARG A 325 14.23 2.63 -0.95
N GLN A 326 14.33 1.87 0.14
CA GLN A 326 13.27 1.01 0.68
C GLN A 326 13.10 1.31 2.16
N GLU A 327 12.15 2.17 2.47
CA GLU A 327 11.81 2.53 3.84
C GLU A 327 10.40 3.13 3.82
N SER A 328 9.43 2.50 4.46
CA SER A 328 8.12 3.11 4.72
C SER A 328 7.94 3.55 6.16
N ALA A 329 8.85 3.12 7.04
CA ALA A 329 8.90 3.49 8.46
C ALA A 329 7.53 3.34 9.14
N SER A 330 6.86 2.21 8.96
CA SER A 330 5.52 1.95 9.48
C SER A 330 5.54 0.85 10.54
N LEU A 331 4.80 1.05 11.63
CA LEU A 331 4.48 0.04 12.62
C LEU A 331 2.97 -0.20 12.57
N ARG A 332 2.56 -1.47 12.56
CA ARG A 332 1.16 -1.87 12.59
C ARG A 332 0.78 -2.38 13.96
N MET A 333 -0.39 -1.96 14.46
CA MET A 333 -0.91 -2.45 15.72
C MET A 333 -2.41 -2.75 15.60
N ASN A 334 -2.84 -3.89 16.10
CA ASN A 334 -4.24 -4.26 16.22
C ASN A 334 -4.57 -4.44 17.70
N LEU A 335 -5.59 -3.73 18.17
CA LEU A 335 -6.07 -3.80 19.55
C LEU A 335 -7.35 -4.62 19.60
N ALA A 336 -7.42 -5.59 20.52
CA ALA A 336 -8.62 -6.34 20.87
C ALA A 336 -9.29 -5.63 22.05
N LEU A 337 -10.54 -5.24 21.89
CA LEU A 337 -11.28 -4.40 22.85
C LEU A 337 -12.55 -5.10 23.30
N SER A 338 -12.81 -5.14 24.62
CA SER A 338 -14.04 -5.67 25.22
C SER A 338 -15.23 -4.71 25.14
N GLY A 339 -15.04 -3.51 24.59
CA GLY A 339 -16.06 -2.48 24.47
C GLY A 339 -15.68 -1.40 23.46
N LEU A 340 -16.59 -0.43 23.27
CA LEU A 340 -16.41 0.66 22.34
C LEU A 340 -15.46 1.74 22.91
N PRO A 341 -14.42 2.17 22.17
CA PRO A 341 -13.57 3.29 22.57
C PRO A 341 -14.37 4.58 22.74
N GLN A 342 -14.24 5.26 23.88
CA GLN A 342 -14.92 6.53 24.16
C GLN A 342 -13.94 7.69 23.96
N PHE A 343 -14.19 8.52 22.94
CA PHE A 343 -13.37 9.69 22.68
C PHE A 343 -13.75 10.84 23.61
N ALA A 344 -12.78 11.39 24.35
CA ALA A 344 -13.02 12.47 25.31
C ALA A 344 -13.65 13.72 24.67
N CYS A 345 -13.26 14.04 23.42
CA CYS A 345 -13.80 15.20 22.70
C CYS A 345 -15.21 14.97 22.12
N LEU A 346 -15.67 13.71 22.00
CA LEU A 346 -16.98 13.36 21.43
C LEU A 346 -17.51 12.06 22.07
N PRO A 347 -17.95 12.08 23.34
CA PRO A 347 -18.53 10.92 24.00
C PRO A 347 -19.85 10.49 23.35
N SER A 348 -20.15 9.17 23.38
CA SER A 348 -21.40 8.64 22.83
C SER A 348 -21.85 7.36 23.55
N ASP A 349 -23.15 7.13 23.63
CA ASP A 349 -23.74 5.93 24.28
C ASP A 349 -23.65 4.66 23.38
N GLY A 350 -23.20 4.80 22.14
CA GLY A 350 -23.07 3.71 21.18
C GLY A 350 -22.24 4.13 19.96
N PRO A 351 -22.17 3.27 18.91
CA PRO A 351 -21.39 3.57 17.72
C PRO A 351 -21.88 4.83 16.99
N GLY A 352 -21.13 5.92 17.08
CA GLY A 352 -21.36 7.17 16.36
C GLY A 352 -20.61 7.24 15.02
N GLU A 353 -20.81 8.35 14.29
CA GLU A 353 -20.15 8.60 13.00
C GLU A 353 -18.63 8.63 13.11
N HIS A 354 -18.09 9.09 14.22
CA HIS A 354 -16.65 9.11 14.49
C HIS A 354 -16.04 7.71 14.69
N HIS A 355 -16.82 6.71 15.14
CA HIS A 355 -16.36 5.32 15.22
C HIS A 355 -16.34 4.63 13.86
N ARG A 356 -17.16 5.11 12.90
CA ARG A 356 -17.20 4.63 11.51
C ARG A 356 -16.26 5.39 10.58
N ALA A 357 -15.39 6.21 11.14
CA ALA A 357 -14.50 7.10 10.41
C ALA A 357 -13.09 6.50 10.24
N GLY A 358 -12.37 6.99 9.22
CA GLY A 358 -10.92 7.02 9.26
C GLY A 358 -10.47 8.02 10.32
N ILE A 359 -9.72 7.57 11.33
CA ILE A 359 -9.34 8.38 12.48
C ILE A 359 -7.86 8.75 12.35
N MET A 360 -7.56 10.05 12.39
CA MET A 360 -6.18 10.54 12.29
C MET A 360 -5.79 11.28 13.58
N PHE A 361 -4.87 10.70 14.35
CA PHE A 361 -4.28 11.35 15.51
C PHE A 361 -3.11 12.22 15.06
N VAL A 362 -3.42 13.45 14.66
CA VAL A 362 -2.48 14.45 14.19
C VAL A 362 -2.84 15.82 14.74
N GLU A 363 -1.89 16.45 15.46
CA GLU A 363 -2.13 17.73 16.13
C GLU A 363 -1.76 18.92 15.24
N SER A 364 -0.70 18.78 14.44
CA SER A 364 -0.18 19.86 13.58
C SER A 364 0.71 19.33 12.47
N VAL A 365 1.06 20.17 11.51
CA VAL A 365 2.11 19.91 10.50
C VAL A 365 3.45 19.62 11.20
N GLU A 366 3.78 20.39 12.25
CA GLU A 366 5.01 20.19 13.02
C GLU A 366 5.04 18.84 13.75
N HIS A 367 3.91 18.32 14.23
CA HIS A 367 3.83 16.98 14.80
C HIS A 367 4.31 15.91 13.79
N ILE A 368 3.86 16.00 12.54
CA ILE A 368 4.28 15.08 11.45
C ILE A 368 5.79 15.23 11.18
N GLU A 369 6.30 16.46 11.11
CA GLU A 369 7.73 16.72 10.87
C GLU A 369 8.62 16.27 12.04
N GLN A 370 8.15 16.39 13.27
CA GLN A 370 8.86 15.89 14.45
C GLN A 370 8.94 14.36 14.42
N ALA A 371 7.83 13.68 14.07
CA ALA A 371 7.82 12.24 13.91
C ALA A 371 8.81 11.78 12.82
N TYR A 372 8.85 12.48 11.67
CA TYR A 372 9.82 12.21 10.62
C TYR A 372 11.28 12.40 11.11
N ARG A 373 11.57 13.53 11.77
CA ARG A 373 12.93 13.82 12.28
C ARG A 373 13.38 12.80 13.33
N ALA A 374 12.48 12.40 14.24
CA ALA A 374 12.75 11.36 15.22
C ALA A 374 13.11 10.03 14.54
N ALA A 375 12.31 9.60 13.57
CA ALA A 375 12.57 8.37 12.82
C ALA A 375 13.90 8.43 12.05
N ARG A 376 14.25 9.58 11.46
CA ARG A 376 15.56 9.80 10.80
C ARG A 376 16.73 9.71 11.79
N ALA A 377 16.51 10.02 13.05
CA ALA A 377 17.48 9.86 14.12
C ALA A 377 17.49 8.45 14.74
N GLY A 378 16.69 7.50 14.20
CA GLY A 378 16.56 6.14 14.74
C GLY A 378 15.77 6.06 16.05
N VAL A 379 14.87 7.02 16.30
CA VAL A 379 14.05 7.08 17.51
C VAL A 379 12.57 6.95 17.12
N PRO A 380 11.80 6.03 17.72
CA PRO A 380 10.35 6.02 17.57
C PRO A 380 9.73 7.34 18.02
N ALA A 381 8.83 7.88 17.22
CA ALA A 381 8.20 9.17 17.49
C ALA A 381 7.37 9.16 18.77
N THR A 382 7.49 10.22 19.57
CA THR A 382 6.68 10.47 20.77
C THR A 382 6.31 11.97 20.80
N PRO A 383 5.03 12.35 20.63
CA PRO A 383 3.88 11.48 20.34
C PRO A 383 3.97 10.83 18.94
N PRO A 384 3.39 9.63 18.78
CA PRO A 384 3.33 8.97 17.47
C PRO A 384 2.28 9.63 16.57
N PHE A 385 2.54 9.66 15.25
CA PHE A 385 1.54 10.01 14.26
C PHE A 385 0.79 8.73 13.83
N ILE A 386 -0.51 8.68 14.08
CA ILE A 386 -1.32 7.46 13.95
C ILE A 386 -2.51 7.67 13.03
N ASP A 387 -2.68 6.72 12.11
CA ASP A 387 -3.87 6.42 11.34
C ASP A 387 -4.62 5.27 12.01
N ALA A 388 -5.91 5.40 12.29
CA ALA A 388 -6.69 4.38 12.98
C ALA A 388 -8.06 4.12 12.36
N LEU A 389 -8.59 2.93 12.62
CA LEU A 389 -9.93 2.49 12.23
C LEU A 389 -10.50 1.60 13.32
N ILE A 390 -11.83 1.55 13.42
CA ILE A 390 -12.56 0.57 14.24
C ILE A 390 -13.45 -0.27 13.30
N PRO A 391 -12.85 -1.18 12.51
CA PRO A 391 -13.54 -1.86 11.40
C PRO A 391 -14.71 -2.72 11.88
N SER A 392 -14.65 -3.27 13.10
CA SER A 392 -15.72 -4.06 13.70
C SER A 392 -17.03 -3.30 13.99
N VAL A 393 -17.03 -1.97 13.88
CA VAL A 393 -18.28 -1.17 13.99
C VAL A 393 -19.16 -1.34 12.74
N VAL A 394 -18.56 -1.72 11.60
CA VAL A 394 -19.27 -1.92 10.32
C VAL A 394 -19.16 -3.35 9.79
N ASP A 395 -18.30 -4.17 10.39
CA ASP A 395 -18.07 -5.58 10.01
C ASP A 395 -18.00 -6.45 11.27
N ASP A 396 -19.11 -7.06 11.61
CA ASP A 396 -19.28 -7.92 12.79
C ASP A 396 -18.55 -9.27 12.69
N SER A 397 -18.08 -9.64 11.49
CA SER A 397 -17.31 -10.87 11.27
C SER A 397 -15.90 -10.85 11.88
N LEU A 398 -15.45 -9.69 12.35
CA LEU A 398 -14.10 -9.50 12.90
C LEU A 398 -13.97 -9.87 14.38
N THR A 399 -15.10 -10.07 15.08
CA THR A 399 -15.13 -10.48 16.49
C THR A 399 -16.13 -11.61 16.71
N ASP A 400 -15.85 -12.51 17.66
CA ASP A 400 -16.76 -13.62 17.97
C ASP A 400 -17.85 -13.23 18.97
N GLU A 401 -17.57 -12.25 19.84
CA GLU A 401 -18.50 -11.83 20.92
C GLU A 401 -19.14 -10.48 20.59
N PRO A 402 -20.49 -10.36 20.67
CA PRO A 402 -21.18 -9.09 20.46
C PRO A 402 -20.70 -8.00 21.43
N GLY A 403 -20.55 -6.77 20.92
CA GLY A 403 -20.10 -5.62 21.71
C GLY A 403 -18.59 -5.54 21.93
N THR A 404 -17.83 -6.52 21.41
CA THR A 404 -16.38 -6.43 21.36
C THR A 404 -15.92 -5.77 20.05
N HIS A 405 -14.75 -5.15 20.07
CA HIS A 405 -14.27 -4.36 18.94
C HIS A 405 -12.81 -4.60 18.63
N VAL A 406 -12.44 -4.31 17.38
CA VAL A 406 -11.06 -4.24 16.91
C VAL A 406 -10.73 -2.80 16.58
N MET A 407 -9.62 -2.29 17.10
CA MET A 407 -9.04 -1.02 16.66
C MET A 407 -7.72 -1.28 15.93
N SER A 408 -7.65 -0.82 14.71
CA SER A 408 -6.51 -1.03 13.79
C SER A 408 -5.70 0.26 13.69
N LEU A 409 -4.39 0.19 13.95
CA LEU A 409 -3.50 1.34 13.95
C LEU A 409 -2.39 1.19 12.92
N LEU A 410 -2.11 2.25 12.17
CA LEU A 410 -0.88 2.44 11.41
C LEU A 410 -0.11 3.61 12.03
N CYS A 411 0.96 3.30 12.76
CA CYS A 411 1.85 4.30 13.33
C CYS A 411 2.93 4.64 12.30
N LYS A 412 3.01 5.90 11.91
CA LYS A 412 3.89 6.37 10.83
C LYS A 412 5.18 6.96 11.41
N TYR A 413 6.22 6.90 10.59
CA TYR A 413 7.58 7.32 10.93
C TYR A 413 8.19 6.53 12.10
N MET A 414 8.08 5.19 12.02
CA MET A 414 8.81 4.30 12.91
C MET A 414 10.09 3.82 12.20
N PRO A 415 11.30 4.06 12.76
CA PRO A 415 12.55 3.73 12.11
C PRO A 415 12.74 2.21 12.01
N TYR A 416 13.39 1.73 10.94
CA TYR A 416 13.80 0.33 10.87
C TYR A 416 14.98 0.04 11.79
N GLU A 417 16.00 0.91 11.76
CA GLU A 417 17.17 0.84 12.63
C GLU A 417 17.00 1.78 13.82
N LEU A 418 17.12 1.24 15.03
CA LEU A 418 17.05 2.03 16.25
C LEU A 418 18.43 2.55 16.63
N SER A 419 18.48 3.80 17.12
CA SER A 419 19.72 4.43 17.60
C SER A 419 20.15 3.85 18.95
N GLY A 420 21.41 4.11 19.33
CA GLY A 420 21.95 3.73 20.64
C GLY A 420 22.16 2.23 20.84
N GLY A 421 22.30 1.46 19.75
CA GLY A 421 22.51 0.00 19.83
C GLY A 421 21.27 -0.79 20.28
N LYS A 422 20.10 -0.19 20.23
CA LYS A 422 18.81 -0.83 20.53
C LYS A 422 18.31 -1.65 19.35
N ASP A 423 17.48 -2.63 19.63
CA ASP A 423 16.79 -3.44 18.62
C ASP A 423 15.28 -3.51 18.89
N TRP A 424 14.51 -3.89 17.85
CA TRP A 424 13.06 -3.97 17.96
C TRP A 424 12.57 -5.14 18.82
N ASP A 425 13.35 -6.20 18.98
CA ASP A 425 12.95 -7.34 19.82
C ASP A 425 12.90 -6.95 21.30
N THR A 426 13.74 -5.99 21.71
CA THR A 426 13.79 -5.44 23.08
C THR A 426 12.92 -4.19 23.28
N GLU A 427 12.75 -3.34 22.25
CA GLU A 427 12.04 -2.06 22.38
C GLU A 427 10.55 -2.13 22.02
N LYS A 428 10.12 -3.20 21.35
CA LYS A 428 8.75 -3.38 20.86
C LYS A 428 7.68 -3.16 21.92
N GLU A 429 7.84 -3.77 23.09
CA GLU A 429 6.88 -3.68 24.19
C GLU A 429 6.79 -2.24 24.72
N ARG A 430 7.95 -1.60 24.96
CA ARG A 430 8.00 -0.21 25.41
C ARG A 430 7.33 0.74 24.41
N VAL A 431 7.61 0.59 23.12
CA VAL A 431 7.02 1.43 22.08
C VAL A 431 5.50 1.20 21.98
N SER A 432 5.05 -0.06 22.13
CA SER A 432 3.62 -0.38 22.18
C SER A 432 2.93 0.31 23.35
N GLU A 433 3.53 0.29 24.53
CA GLU A 433 3.02 0.98 25.71
C GLU A 433 3.01 2.52 25.54
N ASP A 434 4.02 3.10 24.90
CA ASP A 434 4.04 4.53 24.60
C ASP A 434 2.88 4.93 23.68
N ILE A 435 2.56 4.10 22.66
CA ILE A 435 1.41 4.28 21.75
C ILE A 435 0.09 4.20 22.54
N ILE A 436 -0.09 3.17 23.35
CA ILE A 436 -1.30 2.99 24.16
C ILE A 436 -1.48 4.16 25.14
N ASN A 437 -0.40 4.59 25.83
CA ASN A 437 -0.41 5.74 26.73
C ASN A 437 -0.79 7.05 26.02
N TYR A 438 -0.32 7.24 24.78
CA TYR A 438 -0.73 8.40 23.99
C TYR A 438 -2.22 8.36 23.67
N LEU A 439 -2.73 7.23 23.19
CA LEU A 439 -4.14 7.04 22.85
C LEU A 439 -5.07 7.20 24.06
N THR A 440 -4.64 6.76 25.26
CA THR A 440 -5.43 6.88 26.50
C THR A 440 -5.74 8.33 26.86
N LYS A 441 -4.93 9.30 26.43
CA LYS A 441 -5.22 10.72 26.64
C LYS A 441 -6.48 11.18 25.89
N MET A 442 -6.77 10.57 24.74
CA MET A 442 -7.92 10.91 23.90
C MET A 442 -9.05 9.89 23.99
N ILE A 443 -8.74 8.68 24.47
CA ILE A 443 -9.70 7.57 24.67
C ILE A 443 -9.57 7.10 26.14
N PRO A 444 -10.20 7.79 27.09
CA PRO A 444 -9.99 7.55 28.53
C PRO A 444 -10.27 6.12 29.01
N ASN A 445 -11.24 5.44 28.40
CA ASN A 445 -11.57 4.06 28.74
C ASN A 445 -10.68 3.00 28.06
N LEU A 446 -9.69 3.39 27.24
CA LEU A 446 -8.93 2.45 26.42
C LEU A 446 -8.26 1.35 27.26
N ARG A 447 -7.64 1.72 28.39
CA ARG A 447 -6.98 0.76 29.28
C ARG A 447 -7.94 -0.25 29.91
N GLU A 448 -9.16 0.18 30.21
CA GLU A 448 -10.19 -0.66 30.81
C GLU A 448 -10.71 -1.71 29.81
N ILE A 449 -10.91 -1.30 28.56
CA ILE A 449 -11.48 -2.18 27.52
C ILE A 449 -10.42 -2.97 26.73
N LEU A 450 -9.13 -2.70 26.89
CA LEU A 450 -8.05 -3.39 26.17
C LEU A 450 -7.88 -4.82 26.71
N VAL A 451 -8.20 -5.82 25.87
CA VAL A 451 -8.06 -7.25 26.18
C VAL A 451 -6.68 -7.76 25.79
N GLY A 452 -6.14 -7.28 24.66
CA GLY A 452 -4.85 -7.64 24.15
C GLY A 452 -4.53 -6.90 22.86
N TYR A 453 -3.32 -7.10 22.34
CA TYR A 453 -2.92 -6.48 21.08
C TYR A 453 -1.87 -7.29 20.33
N GLN A 454 -1.77 -7.03 19.05
CA GLN A 454 -0.65 -7.44 18.19
C GLN A 454 0.10 -6.18 17.76
N CYS A 455 1.42 -6.20 17.84
CA CYS A 455 2.29 -5.17 17.29
C CYS A 455 3.23 -5.78 16.26
N LEU A 456 3.30 -5.20 15.08
CA LEU A 456 4.26 -5.53 14.03
C LEU A 456 5.16 -4.33 13.78
N THR A 457 6.40 -4.46 14.20
CA THR A 457 7.46 -3.48 13.97
C THR A 457 7.93 -3.51 12.51
N PRO A 458 8.71 -2.54 12.03
CA PRO A 458 9.35 -2.64 10.72
C PRO A 458 10.18 -3.92 10.54
N LEU A 459 10.80 -4.43 11.61
CA LEU A 459 11.56 -5.68 11.60
C LEU A 459 10.64 -6.91 11.48
N ASP A 460 9.49 -6.91 12.15
CA ASP A 460 8.48 -7.98 12.01
C ASP A 460 7.90 -8.00 10.58
N LEU A 461 7.66 -6.83 9.98
CA LEU A 461 7.21 -6.74 8.59
C LEU A 461 8.23 -7.34 7.61
N GLU A 462 9.52 -7.20 7.86
CA GLU A 462 10.55 -7.87 7.08
C GLU A 462 10.55 -9.38 7.32
N ARG A 463 10.57 -9.83 8.58
CA ARG A 463 10.67 -11.25 8.95
C ARG A 463 9.44 -12.05 8.48
N ASP A 464 8.24 -11.55 8.77
CA ASP A 464 7.00 -12.29 8.56
C ASP A 464 6.48 -12.15 7.13
N PHE A 465 6.62 -10.98 6.52
CA PHE A 465 6.06 -10.70 5.20
C PHE A 465 7.11 -10.63 4.09
N GLY A 466 8.41 -10.66 4.42
CA GLY A 466 9.49 -10.52 3.45
C GLY A 466 9.54 -9.15 2.80
N LEU A 467 9.22 -8.12 3.57
CA LEU A 467 9.25 -6.72 3.16
C LEU A 467 10.58 -6.10 3.63
N PRO A 468 11.61 -6.01 2.79
CA PRO A 468 12.91 -5.50 3.22
C PRO A 468 12.79 -4.14 3.90
N ARG A 469 13.38 -4.03 5.10
CA ARG A 469 13.32 -2.84 5.96
C ARG A 469 11.90 -2.41 6.34
N GLY A 470 10.95 -3.34 6.32
CA GLY A 470 9.53 -3.08 6.58
C GLY A 470 8.83 -2.24 5.49
N ASP A 471 9.42 -2.13 4.29
CA ASP A 471 8.87 -1.31 3.21
C ASP A 471 7.66 -1.97 2.55
N ILE A 472 6.48 -1.45 2.86
CA ILE A 472 5.19 -1.93 2.35
C ILE A 472 4.94 -1.59 0.87
N CYS A 473 5.79 -0.73 0.26
CA CYS A 473 5.67 -0.29 -1.14
C CYS A 473 6.71 -0.89 -2.07
N HIS A 474 7.68 -1.66 -1.58
CA HIS A 474 8.81 -2.18 -2.37
C HIS A 474 9.64 -1.08 -3.04
N GLY A 475 9.88 0.01 -2.34
CA GLY A 475 10.59 1.20 -2.79
C GLY A 475 9.73 2.46 -2.69
N ARG A 476 10.37 3.60 -2.44
CA ARG A 476 9.70 4.88 -2.23
C ARG A 476 8.85 5.29 -3.42
N LEU A 477 7.79 6.05 -3.15
CA LEU A 477 6.89 6.61 -4.16
C LEU A 477 7.37 8.03 -4.55
N GLU A 478 8.62 8.15 -4.97
CA GLU A 478 9.24 9.40 -5.41
C GLU A 478 9.49 9.37 -6.93
N PRO A 479 9.50 10.52 -7.63
CA PRO A 479 9.55 10.57 -9.10
C PRO A 479 10.71 9.79 -9.73
N ASP A 480 11.87 9.75 -9.07
CA ASP A 480 13.05 9.01 -9.52
C ASP A 480 12.98 7.49 -9.29
N GLN A 481 11.94 7.01 -8.58
CA GLN A 481 11.63 5.60 -8.36
C GLN A 481 10.22 5.22 -8.85
N LEU A 482 9.64 5.98 -9.78
CA LEU A 482 8.32 5.73 -10.36
C LEU A 482 8.37 5.62 -11.89
N PHE A 483 7.28 5.21 -12.50
CA PHE A 483 7.13 5.07 -13.96
C PHE A 483 8.25 4.24 -14.59
N SER A 484 8.92 4.80 -15.61
CA SER A 484 10.01 4.15 -16.35
C SER A 484 11.32 4.00 -15.55
N ALA A 485 11.38 4.56 -14.33
CA ALA A 485 12.50 4.35 -13.41
C ALA A 485 12.25 3.21 -12.40
N ARG A 486 11.04 2.60 -12.38
CA ARG A 486 10.67 1.61 -11.37
C ARG A 486 10.73 0.17 -11.89
N PRO A 487 11.52 -0.72 -11.29
CA PRO A 487 12.59 -0.46 -10.30
C PRO A 487 13.87 0.07 -10.93
N HIS A 488 14.03 -0.10 -12.24
CA HIS A 488 15.17 0.31 -13.05
C HIS A 488 14.72 0.41 -14.52
N PRO A 489 15.28 1.33 -15.34
CA PRO A 489 14.89 1.46 -16.75
C PRO A 489 14.92 0.15 -17.55
N ASP A 490 15.91 -0.71 -17.29
CA ASP A 490 16.04 -2.00 -17.97
C ASP A 490 15.05 -3.08 -17.47
N ALA A 491 14.24 -2.79 -16.45
CA ALA A 491 13.23 -3.69 -15.90
C ALA A 491 11.84 -3.03 -15.75
N ALA A 492 11.68 -1.78 -16.18
CA ALA A 492 10.46 -1.00 -16.01
C ALA A 492 9.27 -1.56 -16.82
N GLN A 493 9.53 -2.34 -17.87
CA GLN A 493 8.51 -2.99 -18.69
C GLN A 493 8.20 -4.43 -18.24
N TYR A 494 8.37 -4.71 -16.94
CA TYR A 494 8.15 -6.01 -16.29
C TYR A 494 9.12 -7.12 -16.70
N GLN A 495 9.67 -7.10 -17.91
CA GLN A 495 10.74 -7.99 -18.35
C GLN A 495 12.06 -7.50 -17.77
N THR A 496 12.89 -8.44 -17.32
CA THR A 496 14.20 -8.15 -16.70
C THR A 496 15.35 -8.41 -17.67
N PRO A 497 16.58 -7.99 -17.36
CA PRO A 497 17.77 -8.37 -18.13
C PRO A 497 18.02 -9.88 -18.18
N MET A 498 17.50 -10.66 -17.19
CA MET A 498 17.53 -12.12 -17.20
C MET A 498 16.38 -12.66 -18.06
N LYS A 499 16.69 -13.36 -19.14
CA LYS A 499 15.69 -13.97 -20.01
C LYS A 499 14.80 -14.95 -19.22
N GLY A 500 13.49 -14.90 -19.43
CA GLY A 500 12.53 -15.76 -18.74
C GLY A 500 12.17 -15.30 -17.33
N LEU A 501 12.76 -14.22 -16.80
CA LEU A 501 12.40 -13.62 -15.52
C LEU A 501 11.64 -12.31 -15.71
N TYR A 502 10.52 -12.16 -14.99
CA TYR A 502 9.65 -11.00 -14.99
C TYR A 502 9.39 -10.53 -13.57
N LEU A 503 9.13 -9.22 -13.39
CA LEU A 503 8.63 -8.65 -12.15
C LEU A 503 7.13 -8.43 -12.26
N CYS A 504 6.39 -8.81 -11.23
CA CYS A 504 4.93 -8.61 -11.17
C CYS A 504 4.44 -8.02 -9.84
N GLY A 505 5.36 -7.71 -8.92
CA GLY A 505 5.06 -7.16 -7.60
C GLY A 505 5.05 -5.62 -7.56
N SER A 506 4.84 -5.09 -6.37
CA SER A 506 4.81 -3.64 -6.07
C SER A 506 6.13 -2.92 -6.37
N GLY A 507 7.24 -3.66 -6.54
CA GLY A 507 8.51 -3.13 -7.03
C GLY A 507 8.53 -2.74 -8.49
N ALA A 508 7.51 -3.12 -9.28
CA ALA A 508 7.30 -2.69 -10.67
C ALA A 508 6.25 -1.57 -10.76
N HIS A 509 6.14 -0.92 -11.93
CA HIS A 509 5.12 0.10 -12.18
C HIS A 509 3.69 -0.47 -11.95
N PRO A 510 2.74 0.30 -11.37
CA PRO A 510 2.83 1.69 -10.91
C PRO A 510 3.44 1.87 -9.53
N GLY A 511 3.71 0.82 -8.76
CA GLY A 511 4.25 0.91 -7.43
C GLY A 511 3.42 0.19 -6.38
N GLY A 512 3.62 0.57 -5.11
CA GLY A 512 2.95 -0.02 -3.96
C GLY A 512 1.45 0.29 -3.87
N GLY A 513 0.80 -0.40 -2.96
CA GLY A 513 -0.65 -0.39 -2.76
C GLY A 513 -1.31 -1.65 -3.29
N VAL A 514 -2.50 -1.97 -2.76
CA VAL A 514 -3.28 -3.16 -3.20
C VAL A 514 -4.06 -2.79 -4.45
N THR A 515 -3.38 -2.79 -5.61
CA THR A 515 -3.92 -2.31 -6.88
C THR A 515 -4.26 -3.43 -7.87
N GLY A 516 -3.49 -4.53 -7.87
CA GLY A 516 -3.49 -5.55 -8.90
C GLY A 516 -2.86 -5.11 -10.23
N ALA A 517 -2.54 -3.82 -10.40
CA ALA A 517 -2.03 -3.26 -11.65
C ALA A 517 -0.66 -3.85 -12.08
N PRO A 518 0.37 -3.94 -11.20
CA PRO A 518 1.63 -4.58 -11.58
C PRO A 518 1.43 -6.01 -12.09
N GLY A 519 0.60 -6.77 -11.40
CA GLY A 519 0.30 -8.15 -11.76
C GLY A 519 -0.38 -8.30 -13.12
N ARG A 520 -1.40 -7.46 -13.38
CA ARG A 520 -2.11 -7.44 -14.67
C ARG A 520 -1.19 -7.06 -15.83
N ASN A 521 -0.39 -6.01 -15.64
CA ASN A 521 0.50 -5.52 -16.66
C ASN A 521 1.62 -6.53 -16.97
N ALA A 522 2.22 -7.13 -15.94
CA ALA A 522 3.23 -8.18 -16.09
C ALA A 522 2.67 -9.39 -16.85
N ALA A 523 1.47 -9.86 -16.49
CA ALA A 523 0.83 -10.96 -17.20
C ALA A 523 0.60 -10.65 -18.67
N LYS A 524 0.13 -9.44 -19.01
CA LYS A 524 -0.03 -8.99 -20.40
C LYS A 524 1.31 -8.98 -21.15
N GLN A 525 2.39 -8.54 -20.51
CA GLN A 525 3.71 -8.56 -21.11
C GLN A 525 4.24 -9.99 -21.34
N ILE A 526 4.04 -10.89 -20.37
CA ILE A 526 4.40 -12.32 -20.52
C ILE A 526 3.62 -12.93 -21.67
N LEU A 527 2.29 -12.75 -21.75
CA LEU A 527 1.45 -13.27 -22.83
C LEU A 527 1.84 -12.72 -24.21
N LYS A 528 2.22 -11.43 -24.29
CA LYS A 528 2.72 -10.81 -25.52
C LYS A 528 4.00 -11.48 -26.00
N ASN A 529 4.92 -11.79 -25.08
CA ASN A 529 6.18 -12.45 -25.39
C ASN A 529 5.98 -13.95 -25.68
N TRP A 530 4.93 -14.57 -25.15
CA TRP A 530 4.61 -15.98 -25.35
C TRP A 530 4.16 -16.31 -26.77
N LYS A 531 3.55 -15.34 -27.45
CA LYS A 531 3.05 -15.46 -28.83
C LYS A 531 4.13 -15.23 -29.89
N LYS A 532 5.30 -14.77 -29.48
CA LYS A 532 6.49 -14.58 -30.34
C LYS A 532 7.40 -15.82 -30.32
#